data_158697cc1ba98f076a962e8309caca6e
#
_entry.id   158697cc1ba98f076a962e8309caca6e
#
_cell.length_a   1.000
_cell.length_b   1.000
_cell.length_c   1.000
_cell.angle_alpha   90.00
_cell.angle_beta   90.00
_cell.angle_gamma   90.00
#
_symmetry.space_group_name_H-M   'P 1'
#
loop_
_entity.id
_entity.type
_entity.pdbx_description
1 polymer ?
#
loop_
_entity_poly.entity_id
_entity_poly.type
_entity_poly.pdbx_seq_one_letter_code
_entity_poly.pdbx_strand_id
1 'polypeptide(L)'
;LGYRKKTTPAIGGKQMLVELLPDAITLKEVTIKSGRISLRQDTIKYDLARFASSKDNNVKDILKKLPGIDVDENSGEISYQGKAISHFYVEGMDVTGGSYNQVNENLKADAVESAEIIEHHQPIRSLRNKVPTENIALNLTLKPEARSKWIWNTQAGIGYGDETIYNTRLNAIQLAKSKQGLYTYKADHSGKDLTSELQQLTSNDVHQPDDVPSLVNTPSFSMPLDKQRLLDNDTHLLSLNRIYRKDEIKQNRFSFRYLHDEQRRTQGSEETYHYLSDTIHT
;
A
#
# COMPACT_ATOMS: atom_id res chain seq x y z
N LEU A 1 14.01 50.67 1.82
CA LEU A 1 12.81 50.39 2.31
C LEU A 1 13.01 49.31 3.37
N GLY A 2 13.15 49.37 4.53
CA GLY A 2 13.43 48.46 5.64
C GLY A 2 13.56 49.23 6.94
N TYR A 3 13.08 50.47 6.96
CA TYR A 3 13.10 51.33 8.13
C TYR A 3 11.72 51.90 8.42
N ARG A 4 11.40 52.10 9.69
CA ARG A 4 10.15 52.74 10.10
C ARG A 4 10.14 54.21 9.68
N LYS A 5 8.99 54.65 9.18
CA LYS A 5 8.78 56.08 8.83
C LYS A 5 8.94 56.91 10.11
N LYS A 6 9.87 57.84 10.09
CA LYS A 6 10.09 58.81 11.19
C LYS A 6 9.87 60.21 10.63
N THR A 7 9.03 60.97 11.28
CA THR A 7 8.80 62.38 10.95
C THR A 7 9.47 63.22 12.03
N THR A 8 10.38 64.12 11.60
CA THR A 8 11.10 64.99 12.52
C THR A 8 10.99 66.44 11.99
N PRO A 9 10.64 67.44 12.82
CA PRO A 9 10.57 68.85 12.39
C PRO A 9 11.97 69.35 12.01
N ALA A 10 12.08 69.94 10.83
CA ALA A 10 13.32 70.51 10.41
C ALA A 10 13.52 71.89 11.05
N ILE A 11 14.68 72.11 11.69
CA ILE A 11 15.05 73.37 12.29
C ILE A 11 16.14 73.98 11.38
N GLY A 12 15.86 75.12 10.75
CA GLY A 12 16.77 75.76 9.85
C GLY A 12 18.11 76.15 10.52
N GLY A 13 19.23 75.89 9.81
CA GLY A 13 20.58 76.27 10.23
C GLY A 13 21.29 75.35 11.20
N LYS A 14 20.72 74.16 11.56
CA LYS A 14 21.38 73.14 12.39
C LYS A 14 21.51 71.81 11.66
N GLN A 15 22.67 71.12 11.84
CA GLN A 15 22.83 69.73 11.44
C GLN A 15 21.95 68.88 12.32
N MET A 16 21.20 68.00 11.70
CA MET A 16 20.30 67.04 12.40
C MET A 16 20.66 65.60 12.05
N LEU A 17 21.00 64.82 13.07
CA LEU A 17 21.20 63.40 12.94
C LEU A 17 19.86 62.69 13.15
N VAL A 18 19.39 61.95 12.14
CA VAL A 18 18.15 61.16 12.23
C VAL A 18 18.49 59.68 12.23
N GLU A 19 18.36 59.05 13.37
CA GLU A 19 18.46 57.62 13.47
C GLU A 19 17.14 56.98 12.99
N LEU A 20 17.27 56.05 12.06
CA LEU A 20 16.16 55.25 11.55
C LEU A 20 16.22 53.83 12.19
N LEU A 21 15.12 53.39 12.76
CA LEU A 21 15.00 52.04 13.28
C LEU A 21 14.66 51.05 12.14
N PRO A 22 15.38 49.94 12.02
CA PRO A 22 15.03 48.92 11.04
C PRO A 22 13.62 48.39 11.29
N ASP A 23 12.83 48.33 10.23
CA ASP A 23 11.50 47.72 10.23
C ASP A 23 11.65 46.31 9.69
N ALA A 24 11.74 45.32 10.61
CA ALA A 24 11.69 43.91 10.23
C ALA A 24 10.28 43.64 9.69
N ILE A 25 10.14 43.59 8.37
CA ILE A 25 8.94 43.05 7.76
C ILE A 25 8.90 41.55 8.12
N THR A 26 8.18 41.19 9.14
CA THR A 26 7.82 39.82 9.39
C THR A 26 6.90 39.39 8.24
N LEU A 27 7.45 38.70 7.26
CA LEU A 27 6.64 38.06 6.24
C LEU A 27 5.66 37.15 6.96
N LYS A 28 4.37 37.43 6.84
CA LYS A 28 3.33 36.52 7.25
C LYS A 28 3.64 35.20 6.57
N GLU A 29 3.78 34.16 7.35
CA GLU A 29 3.91 32.80 6.85
C GLU A 29 2.80 32.54 5.82
N VAL A 30 3.19 32.47 4.55
CA VAL A 30 2.25 32.09 3.50
C VAL A 30 2.10 30.59 3.68
N THR A 31 1.07 30.18 4.40
CA THR A 31 0.64 28.78 4.41
C THR A 31 0.16 28.46 3.01
N ILE A 32 1.07 27.99 2.17
CA ILE A 32 0.71 27.37 0.89
C ILE A 32 -0.06 26.11 1.29
N LYS A 33 -1.37 26.15 1.13
CA LYS A 33 -2.18 24.91 1.23
C LYS A 33 -1.58 23.97 0.20
N SER A 34 -0.85 22.97 0.67
CA SER A 34 -0.20 21.94 -0.12
C SER A 34 -1.20 21.44 -1.17
N GLY A 35 -0.78 21.40 -2.42
CA GLY A 35 -1.57 20.81 -3.49
C GLY A 35 -1.88 19.34 -3.17
N ARG A 36 -2.75 18.70 -3.95
CA ARG A 36 -3.05 17.26 -3.82
C ARG A 36 -1.78 16.40 -3.85
N ILE A 37 -0.76 16.90 -4.54
CA ILE A 37 0.52 16.23 -4.78
C ILE A 37 1.62 17.27 -4.50
N SER A 38 2.64 16.86 -3.77
CA SER A 38 3.84 17.66 -3.53
C SER A 38 5.08 16.85 -3.89
N LEU A 39 6.01 17.48 -4.58
CA LEU A 39 7.31 16.90 -4.94
C LEU A 39 8.39 17.47 -4.03
N ARG A 40 9.19 16.63 -3.42
CA ARG A 40 10.33 17.03 -2.61
C ARG A 40 11.53 16.13 -2.88
N GLN A 41 12.51 16.61 -3.61
CA GLN A 41 13.63 15.82 -4.12
C GLN A 41 13.10 14.58 -4.90
N ASP A 42 13.49 13.38 -4.51
CA ASP A 42 13.08 12.11 -5.13
C ASP A 42 11.80 11.53 -4.51
N THR A 43 11.02 12.34 -3.78
CA THR A 43 9.81 11.87 -3.10
C THR A 43 8.58 12.63 -3.57
N ILE A 44 7.62 11.89 -4.09
CA ILE A 44 6.31 12.39 -4.49
C ILE A 44 5.33 12.01 -3.39
N LYS A 45 4.73 13.01 -2.77
CA LYS A 45 3.77 12.82 -1.68
C LYS A 45 2.36 13.16 -2.13
N TYR A 46 1.45 12.21 -1.95
CA TYR A 46 0.02 12.34 -2.19
C TYR A 46 -0.71 12.54 -0.87
N ASP A 47 -1.51 13.60 -0.77
CA ASP A 47 -2.45 13.81 0.34
C ASP A 47 -3.71 12.97 0.09
N LEU A 48 -3.84 11.83 0.77
CA LEU A 48 -4.89 10.85 0.50
C LEU A 48 -6.29 11.38 0.83
N ALA A 49 -6.42 12.31 1.76
CA ALA A 49 -7.72 12.92 2.07
C ALA A 49 -8.37 13.60 0.86
N ARG A 50 -7.57 14.00 -0.12
CA ARG A 50 -8.03 14.67 -1.35
C ARG A 50 -8.42 13.74 -2.49
N PHE A 51 -8.09 12.46 -2.36
CA PHE A 51 -8.41 11.41 -3.33
C PHE A 51 -9.47 10.45 -2.79
N ALA A 52 -9.62 10.39 -1.46
CA ALA A 52 -10.56 9.50 -0.79
C ALA A 52 -12.01 9.84 -1.10
N SER A 53 -12.83 8.81 -1.19
CA SER A 53 -14.28 8.88 -1.26
C SER A 53 -14.91 8.01 -0.18
N SER A 54 -16.20 8.21 0.11
CA SER A 54 -16.94 7.40 1.10
C SER A 54 -17.10 5.93 0.70
N LYS A 55 -16.72 5.56 -0.53
CA LYS A 55 -16.80 4.20 -1.05
C LYS A 55 -15.49 3.42 -0.82
N ASP A 56 -14.42 4.09 -0.40
CA ASP A 56 -13.11 3.47 -0.21
C ASP A 56 -13.08 2.76 1.13
N ASN A 57 -12.95 1.45 1.09
CA ASN A 57 -12.91 0.61 2.28
C ASN A 57 -11.47 0.39 2.78
N ASN A 58 -10.55 0.20 1.86
CA ASN A 58 -9.17 -0.13 2.16
C ASN A 58 -8.18 0.75 1.37
N VAL A 59 -6.91 0.62 1.70
CA VAL A 59 -5.84 1.41 1.06
C VAL A 59 -5.76 1.16 -0.44
N LYS A 60 -5.99 -0.08 -0.90
CA LYS A 60 -6.00 -0.44 -2.32
C LYS A 60 -6.95 0.45 -3.12
N ASP A 61 -8.15 0.72 -2.58
CA ASP A 61 -9.16 1.53 -3.26
C ASP A 61 -8.70 2.98 -3.51
N ILE A 62 -7.92 3.54 -2.58
CA ILE A 62 -7.37 4.90 -2.74
C ILE A 62 -6.16 4.89 -3.66
N LEU A 63 -5.26 3.92 -3.52
CA LEU A 63 -4.03 3.86 -4.32
C LEU A 63 -4.32 3.83 -5.82
N LYS A 64 -5.36 3.11 -6.25
CA LYS A 64 -5.83 3.07 -7.64
C LYS A 64 -6.24 4.42 -8.23
N LYS A 65 -6.53 5.40 -7.38
CA LYS A 65 -6.94 6.75 -7.80
C LYS A 65 -5.79 7.72 -7.91
N LEU A 66 -4.60 7.32 -7.47
CA LEU A 66 -3.43 8.20 -7.45
C LEU A 66 -2.79 8.26 -8.84
N PRO A 67 -2.53 9.46 -9.38
CA PRO A 67 -1.89 9.59 -10.68
C PRO A 67 -0.53 8.89 -10.74
N GLY A 68 -0.34 8.08 -11.78
CA GLY A 68 0.89 7.32 -12.00
C GLY A 68 1.01 6.02 -11.21
N ILE A 69 0.10 5.73 -10.31
CA ILE A 69 0.04 4.46 -9.58
C ILE A 69 -0.99 3.56 -10.24
N ASP A 70 -0.61 2.33 -10.48
CA ASP A 70 -1.48 1.25 -10.93
C ASP A 70 -1.43 0.09 -9.94
N VAL A 71 -2.56 -0.56 -9.72
CA VAL A 71 -2.68 -1.69 -8.78
C VAL A 71 -3.40 -2.83 -9.47
N ASP A 72 -2.71 -3.93 -9.70
CA ASP A 72 -3.29 -5.13 -10.27
C ASP A 72 -4.37 -5.72 -9.35
N GLU A 73 -5.53 -6.00 -9.91
CA GLU A 73 -6.70 -6.47 -9.15
C GLU A 73 -6.51 -7.90 -8.61
N ASN A 74 -5.79 -8.73 -9.33
CA ASN A 74 -5.63 -10.14 -9.01
C ASN A 74 -4.48 -10.40 -8.04
N SER A 75 -3.30 -9.86 -8.35
CA SER A 75 -2.10 -10.04 -7.54
C SER A 75 -2.00 -9.03 -6.40
N GLY A 76 -2.58 -7.84 -6.56
CA GLY A 76 -2.38 -6.71 -5.67
C GLY A 76 -1.04 -6.02 -5.88
N GLU A 77 -0.31 -6.36 -6.94
CA GLU A 77 0.96 -5.71 -7.28
C GLU A 77 0.74 -4.23 -7.59
N ILE A 78 1.61 -3.40 -7.02
CA ILE A 78 1.59 -1.95 -7.23
C ILE A 78 2.73 -1.58 -8.17
N SER A 79 2.42 -0.79 -9.18
CA SER A 79 3.41 -0.17 -10.06
C SER A 79 3.27 1.36 -10.05
N TYR A 80 4.39 2.03 -10.27
CA TYR A 80 4.44 3.47 -10.47
C TYR A 80 5.06 3.76 -11.83
N GLN A 81 4.31 4.47 -12.70
CA GLN A 81 4.69 4.76 -14.09
C GLN A 81 5.14 3.51 -14.87
N GLY A 82 4.46 2.37 -14.64
CA GLY A 82 4.73 1.10 -15.30
C GLY A 82 5.90 0.29 -14.71
N LYS A 83 6.58 0.78 -13.67
CA LYS A 83 7.60 0.04 -12.93
C LYS A 83 7.01 -0.50 -11.62
N ALA A 84 7.15 -1.81 -11.36
CA ALA A 84 6.73 -2.41 -10.10
C ALA A 84 7.51 -1.80 -8.93
N ILE A 85 6.83 -1.57 -7.80
CA ILE A 85 7.50 -1.10 -6.59
C ILE A 85 8.36 -2.22 -6.01
N SER A 86 9.59 -1.88 -5.62
CA SER A 86 10.52 -2.83 -5.01
C SER A 86 10.39 -2.91 -3.49
N HIS A 87 9.83 -1.89 -2.85
CA HIS A 87 9.65 -1.86 -1.40
C HIS A 87 8.34 -1.20 -1.01
N PHE A 88 7.71 -1.72 0.05
CA PHE A 88 6.49 -1.18 0.61
C PHE A 88 6.64 -0.98 2.12
N TYR A 89 6.36 0.22 2.58
CA TYR A 89 6.49 0.60 3.99
C TYR A 89 5.21 1.19 4.54
N VAL A 90 5.00 0.99 5.84
CA VAL A 90 4.05 1.77 6.64
C VAL A 90 4.84 2.42 7.77
N GLU A 91 4.78 3.75 7.91
CA GLU A 91 5.60 4.51 8.86
C GLU A 91 7.10 4.14 8.76
N GLY A 92 7.59 3.88 7.54
CA GLY A 92 8.97 3.52 7.26
C GLY A 92 9.39 2.13 7.71
N MET A 93 8.46 1.20 7.93
CA MET A 93 8.74 -0.20 8.25
C MET A 93 7.97 -1.14 7.34
N ASP A 94 8.61 -2.21 6.88
CA ASP A 94 7.96 -3.29 6.16
C ASP A 94 7.55 -4.39 7.14
N VAL A 95 6.28 -4.39 7.54
CA VAL A 95 5.75 -5.36 8.51
C VAL A 95 5.51 -6.73 7.89
N THR A 96 5.27 -6.81 6.58
CA THR A 96 4.86 -8.04 5.89
C THR A 96 6.00 -8.79 5.21
N GLY A 97 7.20 -8.19 5.12
CA GLY A 97 8.32 -8.81 4.43
C GLY A 97 8.12 -8.96 2.94
N GLY A 98 7.48 -7.99 2.31
CA GLY A 98 7.24 -7.99 0.86
C GLY A 98 5.86 -8.46 0.43
N SER A 99 5.08 -9.13 1.29
CA SER A 99 3.69 -9.51 0.99
C SER A 99 2.73 -8.38 1.33
N TYR A 100 2.95 -7.21 0.75
CA TYR A 100 2.25 -5.97 1.12
C TYR A 100 0.77 -5.96 0.70
N ASN A 101 0.33 -6.90 -0.14
CA ASN A 101 -1.09 -7.02 -0.47
C ASN A 101 -1.94 -7.27 0.78
N GLN A 102 -1.38 -7.91 1.82
CA GLN A 102 -2.04 -8.02 3.12
C GLN A 102 -2.37 -6.65 3.74
N VAL A 103 -1.48 -5.65 3.57
CA VAL A 103 -1.76 -4.28 4.04
C VAL A 103 -2.79 -3.61 3.16
N ASN A 104 -2.66 -3.73 1.83
CA ASN A 104 -3.57 -3.12 0.87
C ASN A 104 -5.02 -3.54 1.08
N GLU A 105 -5.25 -4.83 1.34
CA GLU A 105 -6.57 -5.42 1.52
C GLU A 105 -7.17 -5.20 2.92
N ASN A 106 -6.32 -4.97 3.94
CA ASN A 106 -6.77 -5.02 5.33
C ASN A 106 -6.62 -3.68 6.08
N LEU A 107 -5.77 -2.77 5.64
CA LEU A 107 -5.64 -1.45 6.24
C LEU A 107 -6.77 -0.54 5.73
N LYS A 108 -7.55 0.02 6.64
CA LYS A 108 -8.63 0.92 6.30
C LYS A 108 -8.13 2.20 5.64
N ALA A 109 -8.84 2.64 4.61
CA ALA A 109 -8.55 3.86 3.86
C ALA A 109 -8.49 5.11 4.76
N ASP A 110 -9.38 5.20 5.74
CA ASP A 110 -9.51 6.33 6.66
C ASP A 110 -8.38 6.44 7.68
N ALA A 111 -7.59 5.37 7.87
CA ALA A 111 -6.45 5.36 8.78
C ALA A 111 -5.19 6.03 8.18
N VAL A 112 -5.12 6.18 6.86
CA VAL A 112 -3.93 6.67 6.16
C VAL A 112 -4.04 8.16 5.85
N GLU A 113 -2.96 8.90 6.09
CA GLU A 113 -2.85 10.34 5.84
C GLU A 113 -2.28 10.63 4.45
N SER A 114 -1.16 9.97 4.12
CA SER A 114 -0.48 10.18 2.83
C SER A 114 0.20 8.94 2.31
N ALA A 115 0.40 8.90 0.99
CA ALA A 115 1.25 7.96 0.29
C ALA A 115 2.46 8.71 -0.29
N GLU A 116 3.65 8.15 -0.11
CA GLU A 116 4.90 8.73 -0.57
C GLU A 116 5.58 7.75 -1.52
N ILE A 117 5.75 8.13 -2.78
CA ILE A 117 6.58 7.41 -3.75
C ILE A 117 7.99 7.95 -3.62
N ILE A 118 8.93 7.08 -3.33
CA ILE A 118 10.35 7.39 -3.20
C ILE A 118 11.07 6.76 -4.38
N GLU A 119 11.48 7.59 -5.33
CA GLU A 119 12.31 7.17 -6.46
C GLU A 119 13.76 6.98 -6.02
N HIS A 120 14.51 6.17 -6.74
CA HIS A 120 15.91 5.87 -6.44
C HIS A 120 16.13 5.38 -5.00
N HIS A 121 15.16 4.63 -4.48
CA HIS A 121 15.20 4.16 -3.10
C HIS A 121 16.32 3.17 -2.85
N GLN A 122 17.21 3.49 -1.89
CA GLN A 122 18.25 2.58 -1.41
C GLN A 122 17.90 2.10 0.01
N PRO A 123 17.50 0.82 0.18
CA PRO A 123 17.11 0.28 1.48
C PRO A 123 18.27 0.18 2.44
N ILE A 124 19.48 -0.05 1.92
CA ILE A 124 20.70 -0.18 2.73
C ILE A 124 21.27 1.20 3.02
N ARG A 125 21.17 1.63 4.27
CA ARG A 125 21.56 2.97 4.70
C ARG A 125 23.01 3.33 4.37
N SER A 126 23.94 2.38 4.50
CA SER A 126 25.36 2.60 4.21
C SER A 126 25.67 2.83 2.73
N LEU A 127 24.76 2.41 1.84
CA LEU A 127 24.85 2.57 0.40
C LEU A 127 24.08 3.78 -0.12
N ARG A 128 23.24 4.38 0.73
CA ARG A 128 22.44 5.57 0.37
C ARG A 128 23.38 6.69 -0.09
N ASN A 129 23.08 7.30 -1.22
CA ASN A 129 23.91 8.33 -1.90
C ASN A 129 25.28 7.86 -2.39
N LYS A 130 25.59 6.54 -2.34
CA LYS A 130 26.84 5.98 -2.85
C LYS A 130 26.63 5.09 -4.05
N VAL A 131 25.52 4.36 -4.06
CA VAL A 131 25.17 3.45 -5.15
C VAL A 131 23.84 3.91 -5.73
N PRO A 132 23.82 4.31 -7.01
CA PRO A 132 22.58 4.65 -7.69
C PRO A 132 21.69 3.40 -7.80
N THR A 133 20.39 3.58 -7.67
CA THR A 133 19.39 2.52 -7.79
C THR A 133 18.18 3.05 -8.55
N GLU A 134 17.52 2.17 -9.28
CA GLU A 134 16.24 2.46 -9.93
C GLU A 134 15.04 1.95 -9.10
N ASN A 135 15.29 1.49 -7.89
CA ASN A 135 14.26 0.98 -7.01
C ASN A 135 13.26 2.06 -6.64
N ILE A 136 11.99 1.70 -6.63
CA ILE A 136 10.90 2.57 -6.22
C ILE A 136 10.30 2.01 -4.93
N ALA A 137 10.16 2.86 -3.92
CA ALA A 137 9.47 2.48 -2.70
C ALA A 137 8.17 3.27 -2.53
N LEU A 138 7.16 2.61 -1.99
CA LEU A 138 5.93 3.24 -1.52
C LEU A 138 5.92 3.23 0.00
N ASN A 139 5.76 4.39 0.62
CA ASN A 139 5.60 4.54 2.06
C ASN A 139 4.24 5.15 2.40
N LEU A 140 3.48 4.48 3.24
CA LEU A 140 2.23 5.00 3.78
C LEU A 140 2.47 5.65 5.13
N THR A 141 1.96 6.86 5.32
CA THR A 141 1.94 7.51 6.63
C THR A 141 0.52 7.50 7.19
N LEU A 142 0.42 7.27 8.49
CA LEU A 142 -0.86 7.15 9.17
C LEU A 142 -1.30 8.48 9.78
N LYS A 143 -2.59 8.68 9.86
CA LYS A 143 -3.15 9.78 10.64
C LYS A 143 -2.76 9.64 12.12
N PRO A 144 -2.55 10.76 12.84
CA PRO A 144 -2.15 10.72 14.24
C PRO A 144 -3.07 9.87 15.12
N GLU A 145 -4.38 9.93 14.86
CA GLU A 145 -5.40 9.16 15.57
C GLU A 145 -5.37 7.66 15.32
N ALA A 146 -4.82 7.21 14.20
CA ALA A 146 -4.68 5.80 13.85
C ALA A 146 -3.35 5.18 14.37
N ARG A 147 -2.36 6.02 14.67
CA ARG A 147 -1.05 5.55 15.16
C ARG A 147 -1.18 4.89 16.51
N SER A 148 -0.51 3.74 16.66
CA SER A 148 -0.44 2.95 17.91
C SER A 148 -1.77 2.37 18.40
N LYS A 149 -2.88 2.66 17.76
CA LYS A 149 -4.17 2.06 18.08
C LYS A 149 -4.31 0.70 17.42
N TRP A 150 -5.14 -0.14 18.01
CA TRP A 150 -5.59 -1.37 17.36
C TRP A 150 -6.71 -1.03 16.39
N ILE A 151 -6.53 -1.45 15.14
CA ILE A 151 -7.52 -1.36 14.09
C ILE A 151 -8.05 -2.77 13.86
N TRP A 152 -9.34 -2.96 14.06
CA TRP A 152 -10.02 -4.23 13.84
C TRP A 152 -10.86 -4.15 12.59
N ASN A 153 -10.79 -5.17 11.76
CA ASN A 153 -11.66 -5.34 10.62
C ASN A 153 -12.18 -6.78 10.66
N THR A 154 -13.50 -6.91 10.84
CA THR A 154 -14.16 -8.20 10.96
C THR A 154 -15.29 -8.26 9.95
N GLN A 155 -15.33 -9.32 9.19
CA GLN A 155 -16.40 -9.61 8.24
C GLN A 155 -16.76 -11.09 8.36
N ALA A 156 -18.05 -11.39 8.34
CA ALA A 156 -18.56 -12.74 8.23
C ALA A 156 -19.73 -12.76 7.26
N GLY A 157 -19.75 -13.69 6.36
CA GLY A 157 -20.84 -13.95 5.43
C GLY A 157 -21.13 -15.44 5.37
N ILE A 158 -22.38 -15.79 5.27
CA ILE A 158 -22.86 -17.14 5.01
C ILE A 158 -23.91 -17.11 3.92
N GLY A 159 -23.84 -18.03 3.01
CA GLY A 159 -24.81 -18.22 1.95
C GLY A 159 -25.13 -19.71 1.81
N TYR A 160 -26.21 -19.99 1.12
CA TYR A 160 -26.64 -21.33 0.81
C TYR A 160 -26.93 -21.44 -0.68
N GLY A 161 -26.36 -22.46 -1.32
CA GLY A 161 -26.58 -22.83 -2.71
C GLY A 161 -26.66 -24.37 -2.79
N ASP A 162 -25.95 -24.97 -3.72
CA ASP A 162 -25.79 -26.43 -3.77
C ASP A 162 -24.98 -26.91 -2.56
N GLU A 163 -24.04 -26.07 -2.08
CA GLU A 163 -23.29 -26.25 -0.84
C GLU A 163 -23.37 -25.00 0.04
N THR A 164 -22.92 -25.10 1.30
CA THR A 164 -22.85 -23.96 2.20
C THR A 164 -21.64 -23.08 1.82
N ILE A 165 -21.91 -21.87 1.40
CA ILE A 165 -20.88 -20.88 1.06
C ILE A 165 -20.61 -20.02 2.29
N TYR A 166 -19.35 -19.79 2.62
CA TYR A 166 -18.96 -18.91 3.73
C TYR A 166 -17.76 -18.05 3.39
N ASN A 167 -17.70 -16.90 4.05
CA ASN A 167 -16.57 -15.98 3.99
C ASN A 167 -16.37 -15.36 5.37
N THR A 168 -15.21 -15.55 5.95
CA THR A 168 -14.85 -15.00 7.26
C THR A 168 -13.51 -14.29 7.16
N ARG A 169 -13.44 -13.08 7.71
CA ARG A 169 -12.22 -12.27 7.80
C ARG A 169 -12.09 -11.66 9.17
N LEU A 170 -10.97 -11.90 9.82
CA LEU A 170 -10.60 -11.33 11.10
C LEU A 170 -9.23 -10.70 10.95
N ASN A 171 -9.15 -9.39 11.05
CA ASN A 171 -7.89 -8.66 10.98
C ASN A 171 -7.71 -7.80 12.20
N ALA A 172 -6.51 -7.85 12.79
CA ALA A 172 -6.10 -6.97 13.86
C ALA A 172 -4.77 -6.32 13.47
N ILE A 173 -4.75 -5.01 13.41
CA ILE A 173 -3.61 -4.24 12.95
C ILE A 173 -3.21 -3.26 14.03
N GLN A 174 -1.92 -3.20 14.36
CA GLN A 174 -1.34 -2.18 15.22
C GLN A 174 -0.11 -1.61 14.53
N LEU A 175 -0.15 -0.35 14.18
CA LEU A 175 0.92 0.32 13.45
C LEU A 175 1.42 1.52 14.27
N ALA A 176 2.67 1.44 14.73
CA ALA A 176 3.35 2.50 15.43
C ALA A 176 4.76 2.69 14.84
N LYS A 177 5.42 3.80 15.16
CA LYS A 177 6.76 4.10 14.64
C LYS A 177 7.85 3.12 15.05
N SER A 178 7.70 2.43 16.18
CA SER A 178 8.70 1.51 16.73
C SER A 178 8.26 0.05 16.74
N LYS A 179 6.97 -0.21 16.64
CA LYS A 179 6.40 -1.57 16.62
C LYS A 179 5.18 -1.64 15.74
N GLN A 180 5.10 -2.66 14.93
CA GLN A 180 3.93 -2.93 14.10
C GLN A 180 3.53 -4.40 14.22
N GLY A 181 2.25 -4.66 14.11
CA GLY A 181 1.68 -5.99 14.06
C GLY A 181 0.52 -6.05 13.08
N LEU A 182 0.49 -7.10 12.28
CA LEU A 182 -0.59 -7.43 11.37
C LEU A 182 -0.94 -8.89 11.57
N TYR A 183 -2.15 -9.14 12.04
CA TYR A 183 -2.68 -10.46 12.37
C TYR A 183 -3.94 -10.67 11.54
N THR A 184 -3.93 -11.69 10.71
CA THR A 184 -5.00 -11.96 9.76
C THR A 184 -5.41 -13.42 9.86
N TYR A 185 -6.70 -13.67 9.99
CA TYR A 185 -7.32 -14.97 9.74
C TYR A 185 -8.42 -14.78 8.70
N LYS A 186 -8.41 -15.63 7.69
CA LYS A 186 -9.45 -15.68 6.66
C LYS A 186 -9.84 -17.13 6.41
N ALA A 187 -11.13 -17.33 6.21
CA ALA A 187 -11.67 -18.58 5.71
C ALA A 187 -12.65 -18.26 4.60
N ASP A 188 -12.51 -18.90 3.46
CA ASP A 188 -13.30 -18.60 2.27
C ASP A 188 -13.69 -19.86 1.51
N HIS A 189 -14.99 -19.97 1.25
CA HIS A 189 -15.61 -20.96 0.39
C HIS A 189 -16.58 -20.28 -0.59
N SER A 190 -16.18 -19.12 -1.10
CA SER A 190 -17.01 -18.31 -2.00
C SER A 190 -16.34 -18.04 -3.35
N GLY A 191 -15.28 -18.77 -3.69
CA GLY A 191 -14.53 -18.61 -4.92
C GLY A 191 -13.47 -17.51 -4.88
N LYS A 192 -13.14 -16.95 -3.72
CA LYS A 192 -12.09 -15.95 -3.60
C LYS A 192 -10.72 -16.58 -3.39
N ASP A 193 -9.80 -16.32 -4.29
CA ASP A 193 -8.40 -16.73 -4.16
C ASP A 193 -7.68 -15.88 -3.10
N LEU A 194 -7.31 -16.49 -1.98
CA LEU A 194 -6.57 -15.84 -0.89
C LEU A 194 -5.04 -16.00 -1.02
N THR A 195 -4.56 -16.80 -1.96
CA THR A 195 -3.11 -17.09 -2.13
C THR A 195 -2.33 -15.83 -2.51
N SER A 196 -2.96 -14.92 -3.27
CA SER A 196 -2.37 -13.64 -3.67
C SER A 196 -1.98 -12.75 -2.49
N GLU A 197 -2.60 -12.91 -1.31
CA GLU A 197 -2.24 -12.13 -0.13
C GLU A 197 -0.92 -12.56 0.51
N LEU A 198 -0.50 -13.80 0.27
CA LEU A 198 0.79 -14.32 0.75
C LEU A 198 1.91 -14.16 -0.27
N GLN A 199 1.58 -13.83 -1.51
CA GLN A 199 2.56 -13.64 -2.58
C GLN A 199 3.54 -12.55 -2.20
N GLN A 200 4.83 -12.82 -2.42
CA GLN A 200 5.85 -11.81 -2.28
C GLN A 200 5.89 -10.95 -3.53
N LEU A 201 5.62 -9.66 -3.34
CA LEU A 201 5.48 -8.69 -4.42
C LEU A 201 6.64 -7.69 -4.48
N THR A 202 7.57 -7.74 -3.51
CA THR A 202 8.75 -6.88 -3.50
C THR A 202 10.01 -7.68 -3.78
N SER A 203 10.92 -7.08 -4.56
CA SER A 203 12.27 -7.63 -4.72
C SER A 203 13.09 -7.33 -3.46
N ASN A 204 13.52 -8.37 -2.75
CA ASN A 204 14.45 -8.17 -1.64
C ASN A 204 15.88 -8.30 -2.15
N ASP A 205 16.64 -7.21 -2.10
CA ASP A 205 18.09 -7.22 -2.31
C ASP A 205 18.86 -7.93 -1.18
N VAL A 206 18.18 -8.30 -0.10
CA VAL A 206 18.73 -9.05 1.01
C VAL A 206 18.25 -10.50 0.88
N HIS A 207 19.17 -11.43 0.72
CA HIS A 207 18.94 -12.87 0.67
C HIS A 207 17.78 -13.27 1.57
N GLN A 208 16.64 -13.57 0.96
CA GLN A 208 15.63 -14.37 1.65
C GLN A 208 16.00 -15.83 1.46
N PRO A 209 15.85 -16.66 2.50
CA PRO A 209 15.92 -18.08 2.31
C PRO A 209 14.84 -18.46 1.28
N ASP A 210 15.32 -19.04 0.24
CA ASP A 210 14.68 -19.66 -0.90
C ASP A 210 13.16 -19.46 -1.06
N ASP A 211 12.79 -18.99 -2.24
CA ASP A 211 11.42 -19.08 -2.74
C ASP A 211 10.79 -20.37 -2.24
N VAL A 212 9.74 -20.27 -1.43
CA VAL A 212 8.86 -21.41 -1.28
C VAL A 212 8.38 -21.69 -2.69
N PRO A 213 8.86 -22.77 -3.33
CA PRO A 213 8.43 -23.05 -4.69
C PRO A 213 6.93 -23.05 -4.67
N SER A 214 6.30 -22.48 -5.69
CA SER A 214 4.88 -22.58 -5.87
C SER A 214 4.57 -24.09 -5.99
N LEU A 215 4.27 -24.71 -4.87
CA LEU A 215 4.00 -26.15 -4.78
C LEU A 215 2.73 -26.53 -5.53
N VAL A 216 2.03 -25.54 -6.05
CA VAL A 216 0.79 -25.75 -6.81
C VAL A 216 0.95 -25.17 -8.19
N ASN A 217 1.23 -26.04 -9.16
CA ASN A 217 1.08 -25.72 -10.56
C ASN A 217 -0.43 -25.64 -10.87
N THR A 218 -1.03 -24.47 -10.71
CA THR A 218 -2.41 -24.25 -11.12
C THR A 218 -2.44 -24.10 -12.64
N PRO A 219 -3.12 -24.99 -13.38
CA PRO A 219 -3.26 -24.83 -14.82
C PRO A 219 -3.93 -23.48 -15.10
N SER A 220 -3.31 -22.68 -15.98
CA SER A 220 -3.87 -21.40 -16.38
C SER A 220 -5.11 -21.65 -17.24
N PHE A 221 -6.25 -21.13 -16.80
CA PHE A 221 -7.49 -21.14 -17.54
C PHE A 221 -7.65 -19.79 -18.25
N SER A 222 -7.77 -19.81 -19.57
CA SER A 222 -8.18 -18.65 -20.35
C SER A 222 -9.69 -18.73 -20.63
N MET A 223 -10.50 -18.28 -19.69
CA MET A 223 -11.93 -18.08 -19.91
C MET A 223 -12.30 -16.62 -19.71
N PRO A 224 -13.28 -16.09 -20.45
CA PRO A 224 -13.76 -14.71 -20.33
C PRO A 224 -14.66 -14.49 -19.11
N LEU A 225 -14.63 -15.39 -18.13
CA LEU A 225 -15.40 -15.32 -16.89
C LEU A 225 -14.50 -14.91 -15.72
N ASP A 226 -15.09 -14.19 -14.75
CA ASP A 226 -14.43 -13.83 -13.52
C ASP A 226 -13.97 -15.10 -12.78
N LYS A 227 -12.70 -15.12 -12.35
CA LYS A 227 -12.10 -16.25 -11.61
C LYS A 227 -12.94 -16.67 -10.41
N GLN A 228 -13.59 -15.75 -9.74
CA GLN A 228 -14.46 -16.02 -8.59
C GLN A 228 -15.65 -16.93 -8.92
N ARG A 229 -16.09 -16.95 -10.17
CA ARG A 229 -17.20 -17.81 -10.62
C ARG A 229 -16.77 -19.21 -11.02
N LEU A 230 -15.46 -19.41 -11.16
CA LEU A 230 -14.88 -20.66 -11.64
C LEU A 230 -14.18 -21.44 -10.53
N LEU A 231 -13.93 -20.79 -9.41
CA LEU A 231 -13.17 -21.36 -8.31
C LEU A 231 -14.13 -21.94 -7.28
N ASP A 232 -14.11 -23.25 -7.14
CA ASP A 232 -14.67 -23.96 -6.00
C ASP A 232 -13.51 -24.24 -5.05
N ASN A 233 -13.47 -23.51 -3.93
CA ASN A 233 -12.35 -23.53 -2.99
C ASN A 233 -12.80 -23.66 -1.55
N ASP A 234 -11.99 -24.33 -0.74
CA ASP A 234 -12.03 -24.29 0.72
C ASP A 234 -10.67 -23.80 1.21
N THR A 235 -10.60 -22.54 1.59
CA THR A 235 -9.33 -21.88 1.88
C THR A 235 -9.31 -21.32 3.30
N HIS A 236 -8.27 -21.68 4.07
CA HIS A 236 -7.99 -21.09 5.38
C HIS A 236 -6.61 -20.46 5.38
N LEU A 237 -6.53 -19.19 5.71
CA LEU A 237 -5.30 -18.42 5.77
C LEU A 237 -5.11 -17.84 7.17
N LEU A 238 -3.96 -18.11 7.78
CA LEU A 238 -3.52 -17.48 9.01
C LEU A 238 -2.17 -16.80 8.77
N SER A 239 -2.09 -15.50 9.04
CA SER A 239 -0.86 -14.72 8.91
C SER A 239 -0.63 -13.88 10.15
N LEU A 240 0.52 -14.05 10.80
CA LEU A 240 0.93 -13.33 11.99
C LEU A 240 2.26 -12.64 11.68
N ASN A 241 2.23 -11.33 11.55
CA ASN A 241 3.42 -10.53 11.26
C ASN A 241 3.65 -9.53 12.39
N ARG A 242 4.88 -9.45 12.88
CA ARG A 242 5.26 -8.47 13.89
C ARG A 242 6.67 -7.96 13.66
N ILE A 243 6.85 -6.65 13.75
CA ILE A 243 8.14 -6.00 13.61
C ILE A 243 8.38 -5.04 14.78
N TYR A 244 9.59 -5.05 15.28
CA TYR A 244 10.08 -4.14 16.31
C TYR A 244 11.32 -3.42 15.80
N ARG A 245 11.30 -2.11 15.88
CA ARG A 245 12.46 -1.26 15.63
C ARG A 245 12.96 -0.72 16.97
N LYS A 246 14.16 -1.15 17.39
CA LYS A 246 14.78 -0.64 18.61
C LYS A 246 15.40 0.74 18.38
N ASP A 247 16.05 0.89 17.23
CA ASP A 247 16.66 2.12 16.75
C ASP A 247 16.61 2.14 15.22
N GLU A 248 17.19 3.14 14.57
CA GLU A 248 17.17 3.25 13.10
C GLU A 248 17.95 2.14 12.39
N ILE A 249 18.77 1.37 13.09
CA ILE A 249 19.66 0.36 12.52
C ILE A 249 19.16 -1.04 12.82
N LYS A 250 18.56 -1.25 14.00
CA LYS A 250 18.17 -2.57 14.50
C LYS A 250 16.67 -2.75 14.47
N GLN A 251 16.24 -3.71 13.67
CA GLN A 251 14.85 -4.15 13.64
C GLN A 251 14.80 -5.68 13.67
N ASN A 252 13.80 -6.20 14.36
CA ASN A 252 13.49 -7.62 14.41
C ASN A 252 12.12 -7.83 13.81
N ARG A 253 12.00 -8.78 12.87
CA ARG A 253 10.73 -9.19 12.28
C ARG A 253 10.46 -10.63 12.66
N PHE A 254 9.23 -10.89 13.02
CA PHE A 254 8.66 -12.23 13.15
C PHE A 254 7.49 -12.36 12.18
N SER A 255 7.50 -13.41 11.37
CA SER A 255 6.41 -13.72 10.45
C SER A 255 6.08 -15.21 10.55
N PHE A 256 4.81 -15.51 10.73
CA PHE A 256 4.26 -16.87 10.64
C PHE A 256 3.09 -16.85 9.67
N ARG A 257 3.07 -17.81 8.75
CA ARG A 257 2.03 -17.94 7.74
C ARG A 257 1.61 -19.40 7.65
N TYR A 258 0.32 -19.60 7.58
CA TYR A 258 -0.29 -20.89 7.34
C TYR A 258 -1.37 -20.73 6.29
N LEU A 259 -1.35 -21.57 5.28
CA LEU A 259 -2.34 -21.64 4.23
C LEU A 259 -2.76 -23.09 4.08
N HIS A 260 -4.06 -23.33 4.15
CA HIS A 260 -4.72 -24.52 3.67
C HIS A 260 -5.63 -24.09 2.53
N ASP A 261 -5.46 -24.68 1.36
CA ASP A 261 -6.20 -24.33 0.15
C ASP A 261 -6.53 -25.58 -0.63
N GLU A 262 -7.80 -25.95 -0.61
CA GLU A 262 -8.34 -27.02 -1.43
C GLU A 262 -9.14 -26.39 -2.57
N GLN A 263 -8.75 -26.69 -3.80
CA GLN A 263 -9.43 -26.19 -5.00
C GLN A 263 -9.92 -27.35 -5.83
N ARG A 264 -11.19 -27.32 -6.18
CA ARG A 264 -11.82 -28.27 -7.11
C ARG A 264 -12.09 -27.58 -8.44
N ARG A 265 -11.68 -28.19 -9.52
CA ARG A 265 -11.93 -27.70 -10.86
C ARG A 265 -12.45 -28.84 -11.73
N THR A 266 -13.57 -28.62 -12.36
CA THR A 266 -14.14 -29.55 -13.33
C THR A 266 -14.11 -28.86 -14.71
N GLN A 267 -13.53 -29.53 -15.68
CA GLN A 267 -13.50 -29.07 -17.08
C GLN A 267 -14.10 -30.14 -17.96
N GLY A 268 -15.00 -29.71 -18.83
CA GLY A 268 -15.54 -30.49 -19.94
C GLY A 268 -15.37 -29.75 -21.24
N SER A 269 -15.03 -30.45 -22.32
CA SER A 269 -15.07 -29.92 -23.69
C SER A 269 -16.01 -30.76 -24.52
N GLU A 270 -16.89 -30.12 -25.25
CA GLU A 270 -17.74 -30.75 -26.26
C GLU A 270 -17.37 -30.18 -27.62
N GLU A 271 -16.92 -31.05 -28.52
CA GLU A 271 -16.61 -30.68 -29.89
C GLU A 271 -17.64 -31.28 -30.82
N THR A 272 -18.31 -30.42 -31.62
CA THR A 272 -19.30 -30.84 -32.60
C THR A 272 -18.73 -30.66 -33.98
N TYR A 273 -18.52 -31.76 -34.70
CA TYR A 273 -18.08 -31.72 -36.11
C TYR A 273 -19.26 -31.89 -37.02
N HIS A 274 -19.50 -30.93 -37.88
CA HIS A 274 -20.48 -31.01 -38.96
C HIS A 274 -19.79 -31.46 -40.24
N TYR A 275 -20.02 -32.67 -40.65
CA TYR A 275 -19.51 -33.23 -41.90
C TYR A 275 -20.65 -33.46 -42.89
N LEU A 276 -20.70 -32.73 -43.96
CA LEU A 276 -21.61 -32.70 -45.13
C LEU A 276 -23.00 -33.36 -45.00
N SER A 277 -23.23 -34.37 -44.16
CA SER A 277 -24.53 -35.03 -43.94
C SER A 277 -24.73 -35.58 -42.52
N ASP A 278 -23.65 -35.65 -41.69
CA ASP A 278 -23.74 -36.25 -40.37
C ASP A 278 -23.04 -35.37 -39.31
N THR A 279 -23.60 -35.38 -38.11
CA THR A 279 -23.03 -34.69 -36.92
C THR A 279 -22.42 -35.74 -35.98
N ILE A 280 -21.14 -35.62 -35.66
CA ILE A 280 -20.44 -36.50 -34.70
C ILE A 280 -20.23 -35.71 -33.42
N HIS A 281 -20.71 -36.23 -32.29
CA HIS A 281 -20.46 -35.70 -30.94
C HIS A 281 -19.38 -36.55 -30.29
N THR A 282 -18.32 -35.93 -29.75
CA THR A 282 -17.24 -36.58 -28.99
C THR A 282 -17.05 -35.91 -27.64
#